data_17105cf377001db923b4d76301be09a7
#
_entry.id   17105cf377001db923b4d76301be09a7
#
_cell.length_a   1.000
_cell.length_b   1.000
_cell.length_c   1.000
_cell.angle_alpha   90.00
_cell.angle_beta   90.00
_cell.angle_gamma   90.00
#
_symmetry.space_group_name_H-M   'P 1'
#
loop_
_entity.id
_entity.type
_entity.pdbx_description
1 polymer ?
#
loop_
_entity_poly.entity_id
_entity_poly.type
_entity_poly.pdbx_seq_one_letter_code
_entity_poly.pdbx_strand_id
1 'polypeptide(L)' 'MKSYPLGIDNPIKVKGVFGSHKWAIYWADDMTKIATFNSQFQAYQARQSIIESLL' A
#
# COMPACT_ATOMS: atom_id res chain seq x y z
N MET A 1 -11.88 -12.27 -12.95
CA MET A 1 -10.94 -11.20 -12.72
C MET A 1 -11.41 -10.27 -11.61
N LYS A 2 -10.50 -9.89 -10.76
CA LYS A 2 -10.85 -8.90 -9.75
C LYS A 2 -10.89 -7.54 -10.35
N SER A 3 -11.83 -6.75 -9.91
CA SER A 3 -11.91 -5.40 -10.38
C SER A 3 -11.95 -4.47 -9.17
N TYR A 4 -11.34 -3.33 -9.32
CA TYR A 4 -11.36 -2.31 -8.30
C TYR A 4 -12.42 -1.29 -8.61
N PRO A 5 -12.90 -0.58 -7.60
CA PRO A 5 -13.82 0.50 -7.86
C PRO A 5 -13.22 1.48 -8.86
N LEU A 6 -14.05 2.00 -9.71
CA LEU A 6 -13.60 2.95 -10.70
C LEU A 6 -13.03 4.17 -10.01
N GLY A 7 -11.94 4.68 -10.57
CA GLY A 7 -11.32 5.86 -10.01
C GLY A 7 -10.25 5.56 -8.99
N ILE A 8 -10.05 4.30 -8.67
CA ILE A 8 -8.98 3.89 -7.77
C ILE A 8 -7.93 3.14 -8.58
N ASP A 9 -6.83 3.79 -8.82
CA ASP A 9 -5.75 3.17 -9.58
C ASP A 9 -5.02 2.14 -8.75
N ASN A 10 -4.92 2.39 -7.45
CA ASN A 10 -4.26 1.48 -6.53
C ASN A 10 -5.10 1.36 -5.28
N PRO A 11 -5.46 0.13 -4.90
CA PRO A 11 -6.22 -0.09 -3.67
C PRO A 11 -5.36 0.08 -2.42
N ILE A 12 -4.05 0.19 -2.57
CA ILE A 12 -3.13 0.28 -1.46
C ILE A 12 -2.31 1.55 -1.56
N LYS A 13 -2.24 2.30 -0.49
CA LYS A 13 -1.50 3.55 -0.44
C LYS A 13 -0.23 3.38 0.36
N VAL A 14 0.81 4.11 -0.03
CA VAL A 14 2.08 4.14 0.66
C VAL A 14 2.20 5.49 1.35
N LYS A 15 2.56 5.47 2.63
CA LYS A 15 2.62 6.69 3.40
C LYS A 15 3.79 6.64 4.38
N GLY A 16 4.50 7.75 4.53
CA GLY A 16 5.56 7.85 5.50
C GLY A 16 4.98 7.91 6.92
N VAL A 17 5.68 7.29 7.85
CA VAL A 17 5.28 7.32 9.26
C VAL A 17 5.89 8.56 9.89
N PHE A 18 5.06 9.45 10.39
CA PHE A 18 5.51 10.70 10.96
C PHE A 18 6.43 10.45 12.16
N GLY A 19 7.53 11.16 12.18
CA GLY A 19 8.46 11.06 13.30
C GLY A 19 9.40 9.87 13.23
N SER A 20 9.41 9.15 12.11
CA SER A 20 10.31 8.02 11.95
C SER A 20 10.71 7.90 10.49
N HIS A 21 11.69 7.05 10.22
CA HIS A 21 12.13 6.84 8.83
C HIS A 21 11.41 5.67 8.19
N LYS A 22 10.30 5.25 8.77
CA LYS A 22 9.58 4.09 8.27
C LYS A 22 8.49 4.49 7.31
N TRP A 23 8.07 3.53 6.51
CA TRP A 23 7.01 3.71 5.53
C TRP A 23 5.98 2.61 5.73
N ALA A 24 4.74 2.97 5.66
CA ALA A 24 3.65 2.02 5.88
C ALA A 24 2.76 1.95 4.65
N ILE A 25 2.12 0.79 4.47
CA ILE A 25 1.13 0.64 3.41
C ILE A 25 -0.23 0.40 4.06
N TYR A 26 -1.25 0.93 3.43
CA TYR A 26 -2.62 0.94 3.96
C TYR A 26 -3.60 0.59 2.86
N TRP A 27 -4.72 -0.01 3.25
CA TRP A 27 -5.85 -0.14 2.33
C TRP A 27 -6.46 1.24 2.11
N ALA A 28 -6.72 1.55 0.84
CA ALA A 28 -7.20 2.89 0.50
C ALA A 28 -8.61 3.17 0.99
N ASP A 29 -9.43 2.15 1.11
CA ASP A 29 -10.83 2.35 1.44
C ASP A 29 -11.08 2.68 2.91
N ASP A 30 -10.42 1.99 3.83
CA ASP A 30 -10.66 2.22 5.26
C ASP A 30 -9.39 2.60 6.01
N MET A 31 -8.27 2.75 5.31
CA MET A 31 -6.99 3.14 5.90
C MET A 31 -6.46 2.15 6.92
N THR A 32 -6.83 0.90 6.78
CA THR A 32 -6.30 -0.15 7.65
C THR A 32 -4.84 -0.41 7.29
N LYS A 33 -3.97 -0.32 8.27
CA LYS A 33 -2.54 -0.52 8.04
C LYS A 33 -2.27 -1.98 7.74
N ILE A 34 -1.51 -2.23 6.68
CA ILE A 34 -1.15 -3.59 6.28
C ILE A 34 0.21 -3.97 6.85
N ALA A 35 1.21 -3.12 6.67
CA ALA A 35 2.57 -3.42 7.10
C ALA A 35 3.41 -2.16 7.16
N THR A 36 4.57 -2.26 7.79
CA THR A 36 5.51 -1.15 7.90
C THR A 36 6.88 -1.63 7.41
N PHE A 37 7.58 -0.75 6.73
CA PHE A 37 8.89 -1.07 6.15
C PHE A 37 9.89 0.03 6.49
N ASN A 38 11.17 -0.30 6.35
CA ASN A 38 12.23 0.63 6.71
C ASN A 38 12.59 1.59 5.58
N SER A 39 12.10 1.35 4.37
CA SER A 39 12.40 2.24 3.26
C SER A 39 11.19 2.33 2.35
N GLN A 40 11.14 3.45 1.62
CA GLN A 40 10.07 3.68 0.66
C GLN A 40 10.08 2.61 -0.43
N PHE A 41 11.26 2.24 -0.86
CA PHE A 41 11.40 1.23 -1.91
C PHE A 41 10.77 -0.09 -1.50
N GLN A 42 11.05 -0.53 -0.28
CA GLN A 42 10.47 -1.76 0.23
C GLN A 42 8.95 -1.67 0.33
N ALA A 43 8.44 -0.53 0.74
CA ALA A 43 7.00 -0.33 0.86
C ALA A 43 6.35 -0.42 -0.51
N TYR A 44 6.93 0.19 -1.52
CA TYR A 44 6.38 0.14 -2.87
C TYR A 44 6.46 -1.26 -3.47
N GLN A 45 7.54 -1.98 -3.18
CA GLN A 45 7.66 -3.35 -3.66
C GLN A 45 6.59 -4.25 -3.03
N ALA A 46 6.39 -4.11 -1.74
CA ALA A 46 5.37 -4.90 -1.05
C ALA A 46 3.98 -4.55 -1.57
N ARG A 47 3.71 -3.27 -1.80
CA ARG A 47 2.44 -2.84 -2.35
C ARG A 47 2.20 -3.46 -3.72
N GLN A 48 3.22 -3.43 -4.57
CA GLN A 48 3.11 -3.99 -5.91
C GLN A 48 2.83 -5.49 -5.86
N SER A 49 3.51 -6.18 -4.96
CA SER A 49 3.34 -7.61 -4.82
C SER A 49 1.91 -7.96 -4.39
N ILE A 50 1.35 -7.20 -3.48
CA ILE A 50 -0.01 -7.42 -3.03
C ILE A 50 -1.00 -7.14 -4.15
N ILE A 51 -0.79 -6.07 -4.89
CA ILE A 51 -1.68 -5.71 -5.99
C ILE A 51 -1.69 -6.82 -7.03
N GLU A 52 -0.52 -7.32 -7.38
CA GLU A 52 -0.43 -8.41 -8.35
C GLU A 52 -1.11 -9.66 -7.85
N SER A 53 -1.07 -9.90 -6.57
CA SER A 53 -1.72 -11.04 -5.97
C SER A 53 -3.25 -10.92 -6.02
N LEU A 54 -3.76 -9.70 -6.09
CA LEU A 54 -5.20 -9.46 -6.15
C LEU A 54 -5.76 -9.53 -7.58
N LEU A 55 -4.91 -9.46 -8.57
CA LEU A 55 -5.35 -9.51 -9.97
C LEU A 55 -5.51 -10.97 -10.48
#